data_4abab1f376182249c98aeba040b029bf
#
_entry.id   4abab1f376182249c98aeba040b029bf
#
_cell.length_a   1.000
_cell.length_b   1.000
_cell.length_c   1.000
_cell.angle_alpha   90.00
_cell.angle_beta   90.00
_cell.angle_gamma   90.00
#
_symmetry.space_group_name_H-M   'P 1'
#
loop_
_entity.id
_entity.type
_entity.pdbx_description
1 polymer ?
#
loop_
_entity_poly.entity_id
_entity_poly.type
_entity_poly.pdbx_seq_one_letter_code
_entity_poly.pdbx_strand_id
1 'polypeptide(L)'
;MEKILVFKNYENIPFGKIFQIRFKEPMGIKKCPYLYRWTLIIFGYTTRLHHWLRSDDRRYFHDHSCDLISIIIKGKYFNVIPDKNGNPIKYLAEAWKPRFMKAEQRHYLDIPKEGAWTILLCSKPYHKWGFYVNNHKWRPLRYFHKFGIIQTEDYQ
;
A
#
# COMPACT_ATOMS: atom_id res chain seq x y z
N MET A 1 -5.06 23.61 -6.40
CA MET A 1 -5.48 22.37 -5.72
C MET A 1 -5.23 21.22 -6.70
N GLU A 2 -4.07 20.52 -6.60
CA GLU A 2 -3.79 19.36 -7.44
C GLU A 2 -4.77 18.25 -7.10
N LYS A 3 -5.49 17.78 -8.11
CA LYS A 3 -6.51 16.74 -7.96
C LYS A 3 -5.87 15.46 -7.43
N ILE A 4 -6.30 15.01 -6.26
CA ILE A 4 -6.03 13.69 -5.68
C ILE A 4 -6.70 12.64 -6.59
N LEU A 5 -6.10 12.40 -7.76
CA LEU A 5 -6.69 11.57 -8.82
C LEU A 5 -6.58 10.06 -8.57
N VAL A 6 -5.72 9.65 -7.62
CA VAL A 6 -5.29 8.26 -7.50
C VAL A 6 -6.21 7.43 -6.60
N PHE A 7 -6.98 8.05 -5.70
CA PHE A 7 -7.78 7.31 -4.73
C PHE A 7 -9.20 6.95 -5.18
N LYS A 8 -9.73 7.59 -6.23
CA LYS A 8 -11.06 7.24 -6.78
C LYS A 8 -11.16 5.79 -7.28
N ASN A 9 -10.04 5.18 -7.66
CA ASN A 9 -10.00 3.82 -8.19
C ASN A 9 -9.86 2.73 -7.11
N TYR A 10 -9.61 3.08 -5.85
CA TYR A 10 -9.44 2.11 -4.76
C TYR A 10 -10.75 1.60 -4.16
N GLU A 11 -11.81 2.41 -4.21
CA GLU A 11 -13.10 2.06 -3.59
C GLU A 11 -14.00 1.26 -4.52
N ASN A 12 -13.73 1.27 -5.82
CA ASN A 12 -14.52 0.61 -6.84
C ASN A 12 -13.70 -0.45 -7.59
N ILE A 13 -13.34 -1.56 -6.92
CA ILE A 13 -13.26 -2.84 -7.62
C ILE A 13 -14.72 -3.27 -7.73
N PRO A 14 -15.39 -3.12 -8.90
CA PRO A 14 -16.78 -3.52 -8.99
C PRO A 14 -16.85 -5.02 -8.69
N PHE A 15 -17.62 -5.39 -7.68
CA PHE A 15 -18.09 -6.75 -7.50
C PHE A 15 -18.71 -7.15 -8.84
N GLY A 16 -18.10 -8.09 -9.58
CA GLY A 16 -18.65 -8.60 -10.81
C GLY A 16 -17.78 -8.53 -12.05
N LYS A 17 -16.63 -7.85 -12.06
CA LYS A 17 -15.70 -7.96 -13.20
C LYS A 17 -14.92 -9.27 -13.12
N ILE A 18 -15.22 -10.17 -14.07
CA ILE A 18 -14.54 -11.47 -14.21
C ILE A 18 -13.06 -11.29 -14.49
N PHE A 19 -12.68 -10.22 -15.24
CA PHE A 19 -11.32 -9.95 -15.67
C PHE A 19 -11.07 -8.44 -15.81
N GLN A 20 -9.93 -7.95 -15.26
CA GLN A 20 -9.48 -6.58 -15.45
C GLN A 20 -7.95 -6.51 -15.42
N ILE A 21 -7.35 -5.77 -16.36
CA ILE A 21 -5.93 -5.41 -16.35
C ILE A 21 -5.79 -3.89 -16.23
N ARG A 22 -4.83 -3.44 -15.42
CA ARG A 22 -4.42 -2.04 -15.32
C ARG A 22 -2.92 -1.94 -15.45
N PHE A 23 -2.44 -1.02 -16.28
CA PHE A 23 -1.02 -0.88 -16.57
C PHE A 23 -0.45 0.39 -15.97
N LYS A 24 0.69 0.26 -15.28
CA LYS A 24 1.57 1.34 -14.81
C LYS A 24 0.82 2.50 -14.17
N GLU A 25 -0.06 2.19 -13.20
CA GLU A 25 -0.78 3.22 -12.43
C GLU A 25 0.20 3.90 -11.45
N PRO A 26 0.43 5.23 -11.55
CA PRO A 26 1.18 5.96 -10.54
C PRO A 26 0.33 6.07 -9.28
N MET A 27 0.92 5.76 -8.13
CA MET A 27 0.29 5.84 -6.82
C MET A 27 0.85 7.02 -6.03
N GLY A 28 -0.03 7.80 -5.39
CA GLY A 28 0.32 9.04 -4.72
C GLY A 28 0.03 10.28 -5.56
N ILE A 29 0.90 11.28 -5.57
CA ILE A 29 0.77 12.49 -6.39
C ILE A 29 1.26 12.16 -7.80
N LYS A 30 0.49 12.53 -8.83
CA LYS A 30 0.79 12.19 -10.23
C LYS A 30 2.21 12.60 -10.67
N LYS A 31 2.68 13.76 -10.23
CA LYS A 31 4.03 14.27 -10.54
C LYS A 31 5.14 13.64 -9.69
N CYS A 32 4.79 13.03 -8.54
CA CYS A 32 5.72 12.42 -7.61
C CYS A 32 5.12 11.15 -7.00
N PRO A 33 4.96 10.07 -7.78
CA PRO A 33 4.42 8.83 -7.26
C PRO A 33 5.40 8.18 -6.27
N TYR A 34 4.85 7.51 -5.24
CA TYR A 34 5.68 6.69 -4.34
C TYR A 34 5.87 5.28 -4.87
N LEU A 35 4.98 4.81 -5.78
CA LEU A 35 5.14 3.57 -6.52
C LEU A 35 4.43 3.61 -7.87
N TYR A 36 4.87 2.75 -8.79
CA TYR A 36 4.09 2.34 -9.95
C TYR A 36 3.49 0.97 -9.72
N ARG A 37 2.26 0.76 -10.19
CA ARG A 37 1.52 -0.47 -10.00
C ARG A 37 0.95 -1.01 -11.29
N TRP A 38 1.10 -2.31 -11.52
CA TRP A 38 0.38 -3.10 -12.51
C TRP A 38 -0.56 -4.02 -11.77
N THR A 39 -1.79 -4.16 -12.24
CA THR A 39 -2.83 -4.93 -11.56
C THR A 39 -3.51 -5.88 -12.53
N LEU A 40 -3.64 -7.13 -12.13
CA LEU A 40 -4.45 -8.16 -12.78
C LEU A 40 -5.53 -8.61 -11.79
N ILE A 41 -6.80 -8.57 -12.20
CA ILE A 41 -7.94 -9.04 -11.40
C ILE A 41 -8.61 -10.18 -12.16
N ILE A 42 -8.77 -11.34 -11.50
CA ILE A 42 -9.47 -12.51 -12.03
C ILE A 42 -10.42 -13.03 -10.96
N PHE A 43 -11.71 -13.10 -11.26
CA PHE A 43 -12.76 -13.55 -10.33
C PHE A 43 -12.71 -12.91 -8.93
N GLY A 44 -12.26 -11.64 -8.86
CA GLY A 44 -12.12 -10.87 -7.62
C GLY A 44 -10.81 -11.09 -6.86
N TYR A 45 -9.97 -12.06 -7.23
CA TYR A 45 -8.59 -12.16 -6.76
C TYR A 45 -7.71 -11.18 -7.54
N THR A 46 -6.74 -10.62 -6.85
CA THR A 46 -5.90 -9.58 -7.44
C THR A 46 -4.42 -9.94 -7.34
N THR A 47 -3.72 -9.89 -8.47
CA THR A 47 -2.25 -9.92 -8.51
C THR A 47 -1.76 -8.52 -8.84
N ARG A 48 -0.78 -8.03 -8.10
CA ARG A 48 -0.18 -6.72 -8.32
C ARG A 48 1.34 -6.83 -8.41
N LEU A 49 1.92 -6.15 -9.39
CA LEU A 49 3.34 -5.86 -9.44
C LEU A 49 3.54 -4.41 -9.00
N HIS A 50 4.38 -4.18 -8.01
CA HIS A 50 4.72 -2.86 -7.51
C HIS A 50 6.20 -2.57 -7.79
N HIS A 51 6.47 -1.40 -8.33
CA HIS A 51 7.79 -0.79 -8.36
C HIS A 51 7.79 0.38 -7.37
N TRP A 52 8.31 0.14 -6.20
CA TRP A 52 8.45 1.13 -5.13
C TRP A 52 9.59 2.08 -5.44
N LEU A 53 9.32 3.37 -5.41
CA LEU A 53 10.29 4.44 -5.62
C LEU A 53 10.72 5.06 -4.28
N ARG A 54 9.85 5.01 -3.28
CA ARG A 54 10.06 5.50 -1.93
C ARG A 54 9.05 4.88 -0.97
N SER A 55 9.20 5.17 0.33
CA SER A 55 8.26 4.74 1.37
C SER A 55 6.84 5.21 1.11
N ASP A 56 5.88 4.49 1.62
CA ASP A 56 4.51 4.96 1.75
C ASP A 56 4.39 5.97 2.90
N ASP A 57 3.17 6.33 3.28
CA ASP A 57 2.95 7.30 4.37
C ASP A 57 3.36 6.69 5.73
N ARG A 58 4.55 7.07 6.24
CA ARG A 58 5.11 6.58 7.51
C ARG A 58 4.57 7.29 8.75
N ARG A 59 3.74 8.34 8.60
CA ARG A 59 3.17 9.06 9.74
C ARG A 59 2.24 8.18 10.56
N TYR A 60 1.52 7.27 9.90
CA TYR A 60 0.53 6.42 10.55
C TYR A 60 0.48 5.04 9.91
N PHE A 61 0.23 4.04 10.73
CA PHE A 61 -0.02 2.69 10.25
C PHE A 61 -1.30 2.63 9.42
N HIS A 62 -1.30 1.77 8.42
CA HIS A 62 -2.49 1.46 7.64
C HIS A 62 -2.69 -0.06 7.56
N ASP A 63 -3.89 -0.48 7.20
CA ASP A 63 -4.26 -1.86 6.92
C ASP A 63 -4.70 -2.05 5.47
N HIS A 64 -5.24 -3.21 5.12
CA HIS A 64 -5.59 -3.57 3.75
C HIS A 64 -7.05 -3.97 3.61
N SER A 65 -7.55 -4.02 2.37
CA SER A 65 -8.90 -4.48 2.06
C SER A 65 -9.04 -6.01 1.97
N CYS A 66 -7.93 -6.73 1.96
CA CYS A 66 -7.86 -8.18 1.72
C CYS A 66 -6.61 -8.77 2.38
N ASP A 67 -6.61 -10.07 2.59
CA ASP A 67 -5.40 -10.81 2.92
C ASP A 67 -4.48 -10.85 1.72
N LEU A 68 -3.18 -10.82 1.96
CA LEU A 68 -2.21 -10.81 0.89
C LEU A 68 -0.94 -11.61 1.22
N ILE A 69 -0.31 -12.10 0.15
CA ILE A 69 1.05 -12.61 0.17
C ILE A 69 1.91 -11.60 -0.58
N SER A 70 2.96 -11.11 0.06
CA SER A 70 3.94 -10.19 -0.51
C SER A 70 5.26 -10.92 -0.77
N ILE A 71 5.78 -10.81 -2.00
CA ILE A 71 7.07 -11.37 -2.41
C ILE A 71 7.91 -10.25 -3.01
N ILE A 72 9.03 -9.93 -2.38
CA ILE A 72 10.03 -9.02 -2.98
C ILE A 72 10.78 -9.81 -4.04
N ILE A 73 10.81 -9.31 -5.29
CA ILE A 73 11.56 -9.92 -6.39
C ILE A 73 12.88 -9.21 -6.68
N LYS A 74 12.99 -7.93 -6.22
CA LYS A 74 14.23 -7.15 -6.31
C LYS A 74 14.28 -6.12 -5.19
N GLY A 75 15.45 -5.94 -4.58
CA GLY A 75 15.66 -5.02 -3.47
C GLY A 75 15.28 -5.61 -2.11
N LYS A 76 15.14 -4.75 -1.15
CA LYS A 76 14.74 -5.04 0.24
C LYS A 76 14.08 -3.81 0.85
N TYR A 77 13.32 -3.97 1.93
CA TYR A 77 12.79 -2.86 2.71
C TYR A 77 12.44 -3.30 4.13
N PHE A 78 12.14 -2.34 5.00
CA PHE A 78 11.59 -2.66 6.31
C PHE A 78 10.07 -2.63 6.27
N ASN A 79 9.45 -3.71 6.72
CA ASN A 79 8.04 -3.74 7.10
C ASN A 79 7.95 -3.32 8.56
N VAL A 80 7.26 -2.22 8.85
CA VAL A 80 7.15 -1.66 10.19
C VAL A 80 5.75 -1.91 10.71
N ILE A 81 5.65 -2.57 11.85
CA ILE A 81 4.39 -2.90 12.51
C ILE A 81 4.36 -2.33 13.93
N PRO A 82 3.18 -2.02 14.51
CA PRO A 82 3.09 -1.59 15.89
C PRO A 82 3.34 -2.75 16.87
N ASP A 83 4.03 -2.48 17.96
CA ASP A 83 4.06 -3.34 19.15
C ASP A 83 2.75 -3.25 19.94
N LYS A 84 2.70 -3.89 21.12
CA LYS A 84 1.52 -3.86 22.01
C LYS A 84 1.19 -2.45 22.53
N ASN A 85 2.18 -1.55 22.57
CA ASN A 85 2.05 -0.18 23.03
C ASN A 85 1.83 0.80 21.87
N GLY A 86 1.85 0.31 20.61
CA GLY A 86 1.72 1.12 19.40
C GLY A 86 3.05 1.66 18.86
N ASN A 87 4.19 1.30 19.45
CA ASN A 87 5.51 1.73 18.96
C ASN A 87 5.93 0.96 17.70
N PRO A 88 6.64 1.60 16.77
CA PRO A 88 7.04 0.96 15.54
C PRO A 88 8.19 -0.05 15.76
N ILE A 89 7.99 -1.29 15.31
CA ILE A 89 9.04 -2.32 15.23
C ILE A 89 9.34 -2.60 13.76
N LYS A 90 10.62 -2.53 13.38
CA LYS A 90 11.09 -2.75 12.01
C LYS A 90 11.51 -4.21 11.81
N TYR A 91 10.97 -4.84 10.77
CA TYR A 91 11.36 -6.16 10.29
C TYR A 91 11.95 -6.05 8.89
N LEU A 92 13.18 -6.50 8.71
CA LEU A 92 13.80 -6.55 7.39
C LEU A 92 13.06 -7.56 6.51
N ALA A 93 12.62 -7.09 5.37
CA ALA A 93 12.02 -7.89 4.33
C ALA A 93 13.00 -8.04 3.18
N GLU A 94 13.35 -9.28 2.86
CA GLU A 94 14.33 -9.63 1.85
C GLU A 94 13.66 -10.27 0.62
N ALA A 95 14.38 -10.22 -0.51
CA ALA A 95 13.91 -10.83 -1.75
C ALA A 95 13.69 -12.35 -1.60
N TRP A 96 12.69 -12.85 -2.32
CA TRP A 96 12.33 -14.26 -2.45
C TRP A 96 11.86 -14.94 -1.14
N LYS A 97 11.58 -14.15 -0.09
CA LYS A 97 10.95 -14.63 1.14
C LYS A 97 9.48 -14.20 1.16
N PRO A 98 8.50 -15.09 0.84
CA PRO A 98 7.08 -14.77 0.90
C PRO A 98 6.64 -14.40 2.31
N ARG A 99 5.77 -13.39 2.42
CA ARG A 99 5.18 -12.98 3.69
C ARG A 99 3.67 -12.90 3.55
N PHE A 100 2.99 -13.61 4.42
CA PHE A 100 1.54 -13.52 4.55
C PHE A 100 1.17 -12.37 5.48
N MET A 101 0.15 -11.59 5.08
CA MET A 101 -0.40 -10.50 5.89
C MET A 101 -1.92 -10.57 5.86
N LYS A 102 -2.54 -10.55 7.04
CA LYS A 102 -3.99 -10.42 7.16
C LYS A 102 -4.42 -8.99 6.84
N ALA A 103 -5.66 -8.83 6.37
CA ALA A 103 -6.22 -7.53 6.02
C ALA A 103 -6.13 -6.51 7.16
N GLU A 104 -6.37 -6.94 8.40
CA GLU A 104 -6.37 -6.08 9.59
C GLU A 104 -4.98 -5.76 10.13
N GLN A 105 -3.94 -6.39 9.61
CA GLN A 105 -2.57 -6.16 10.08
C GLN A 105 -2.12 -4.75 9.74
N ARG A 106 -1.85 -3.97 10.78
CA ARG A 106 -1.39 -2.59 10.66
C ARG A 106 0.10 -2.56 10.34
N HIS A 107 0.48 -1.75 9.37
CA HIS A 107 1.89 -1.54 9.04
C HIS A 107 2.10 -0.26 8.21
N TYR A 108 3.36 0.06 7.95
CA TYR A 108 3.84 0.88 6.84
C TYR A 108 5.16 0.31 6.31
N LEU A 109 5.56 0.74 5.12
CA LEU A 109 6.81 0.30 4.50
C LEU A 109 7.84 1.42 4.55
N ASP A 110 9.04 1.08 4.99
CA ASP A 110 10.21 1.95 4.96
C ASP A 110 11.13 1.46 3.83
N ILE A 111 11.03 2.13 2.68
CA ILE A 111 11.67 1.75 1.41
C ILE A 111 12.96 2.54 1.27
N PRO A 112 14.11 1.90 1.03
CA PRO A 112 15.37 2.59 0.78
C PRO A 112 15.35 3.35 -0.57
N LYS A 113 16.32 4.26 -0.78
CA LYS A 113 16.41 5.11 -1.99
C LYS A 113 16.53 4.31 -3.29
N GLU A 114 17.08 3.11 -3.21
CA GLU A 114 17.23 2.19 -4.36
C GLU A 114 15.89 1.61 -4.82
N GLY A 115 14.86 1.76 -4.01
CA GLY A 115 13.53 1.22 -4.27
C GLY A 115 13.46 -0.29 -4.14
N ALA A 116 12.30 -0.84 -4.51
CA ALA A 116 12.08 -2.29 -4.48
C ALA A 116 11.01 -2.70 -5.50
N TRP A 117 11.05 -3.98 -5.89
CA TRP A 117 10.01 -4.60 -6.70
C TRP A 117 9.32 -5.70 -5.91
N THR A 118 7.99 -5.70 -5.89
CA THR A 118 7.20 -6.70 -5.17
C THR A 118 6.06 -7.23 -6.02
N ILE A 119 5.77 -8.52 -5.83
CA ILE A 119 4.53 -9.14 -6.29
C ILE A 119 3.62 -9.30 -5.07
N LEU A 120 2.37 -8.89 -5.20
CA LEU A 120 1.32 -9.10 -4.22
C LEU A 120 0.26 -10.04 -4.80
N LEU A 121 -0.07 -11.08 -4.07
CA LEU A 121 -1.21 -11.95 -4.33
C LEU A 121 -2.28 -11.65 -3.28
N CYS A 122 -3.40 -11.12 -3.71
CA CYS A 122 -4.45 -10.62 -2.82
C CYS A 122 -5.71 -11.47 -2.94
N SER A 123 -6.30 -11.81 -1.79
CA SER A 123 -7.63 -12.42 -1.74
C SER A 123 -8.71 -11.46 -2.23
N LYS A 124 -9.96 -11.91 -2.28
CA LYS A 124 -11.11 -11.02 -2.50
C LYS A 124 -11.20 -10.00 -1.38
N PRO A 125 -11.53 -8.73 -1.69
CA PRO A 125 -11.72 -7.71 -0.66
C PRO A 125 -12.88 -8.05 0.26
N TYR A 126 -12.67 -7.99 1.57
CA TYR A 126 -13.70 -8.18 2.58
C TYR A 126 -13.62 -7.15 3.72
N HIS A 127 -12.55 -6.36 3.75
CA HIS A 127 -12.24 -5.42 4.82
C HIS A 127 -12.19 -3.98 4.29
N LYS A 128 -12.62 -3.01 5.11
CA LYS A 128 -12.53 -1.59 4.78
C LYS A 128 -11.20 -1.04 5.27
N TRP A 129 -10.21 -0.92 4.40
CA TRP A 129 -8.88 -0.43 4.74
C TRP A 129 -8.85 1.06 5.12
N GLY A 130 -7.82 1.46 5.86
CA GLY A 130 -7.62 2.85 6.28
C GLY A 130 -6.36 3.05 7.12
N PHE A 131 -6.14 4.31 7.50
CA PHE A 131 -5.04 4.76 8.35
C PHE A 131 -5.48 4.88 9.80
N TYR A 132 -4.58 4.61 10.74
CA TYR A 132 -4.86 4.65 12.17
C TYR A 132 -4.18 5.86 12.82
N VAL A 133 -4.98 6.88 13.17
CA VAL A 133 -4.54 8.10 13.86
C VAL A 133 -5.17 8.12 15.25
N ASN A 134 -4.36 8.13 16.32
CA ASN A 134 -4.83 8.09 17.71
C ASN A 134 -5.88 6.99 17.95
N ASN A 135 -5.61 5.76 17.50
CA ASN A 135 -6.50 4.61 17.54
C ASN A 135 -7.82 4.74 16.76
N HIS A 136 -8.05 5.84 16.06
CA HIS A 136 -9.18 5.99 15.14
C HIS A 136 -8.78 5.60 13.72
N LYS A 137 -9.63 4.78 13.09
CA LYS A 137 -9.46 4.38 11.69
C LYS A 137 -10.05 5.42 10.75
N TRP A 138 -9.21 5.99 9.92
CA TRP A 138 -9.57 6.97 8.89
C TRP A 138 -9.62 6.31 7.53
N ARG A 139 -10.73 6.45 6.82
CA ARG A 139 -10.80 6.02 5.41
C ARG A 139 -9.81 6.86 4.57
N PRO A 140 -9.16 6.26 3.54
CA PRO A 140 -8.06 6.91 2.82
C PRO A 140 -8.41 8.30 2.29
N LEU A 141 -9.56 8.44 1.63
CA LEU A 141 -9.98 9.74 1.07
C LEU A 141 -10.09 10.82 2.17
N ARG A 142 -10.71 10.50 3.31
CA ARG A 142 -10.84 11.43 4.45
C ARG A 142 -9.49 11.72 5.09
N TYR A 143 -8.64 10.69 5.20
CA TYR A 143 -7.29 10.81 5.74
C TYR A 143 -6.46 11.79 4.93
N PHE A 144 -6.32 11.59 3.62
CA PHE A 144 -5.53 12.46 2.76
C PHE A 144 -6.14 13.85 2.60
N HIS A 145 -7.46 13.98 2.68
CA HIS A 145 -8.09 15.29 2.68
C HIS A 145 -7.74 16.11 3.93
N LYS A 146 -7.64 15.45 5.10
CA LYS A 146 -7.35 16.13 6.37
C LYS A 146 -5.86 16.34 6.61
N PHE A 147 -5.04 15.32 6.35
CA PHE A 147 -3.62 15.30 6.71
C PHE A 147 -2.67 15.55 5.53
N GLY A 148 -3.22 15.72 4.32
CA GLY A 148 -2.43 15.88 3.09
C GLY A 148 -1.72 14.59 2.67
N ILE A 149 -1.09 14.65 1.49
CA ILE A 149 -0.21 13.61 0.97
C ILE A 149 1.23 14.07 1.20
N ILE A 150 2.07 13.18 1.73
CA ILE A 150 3.49 13.49 1.94
C ILE A 150 4.17 13.70 0.57
N GLN A 151 4.91 14.80 0.44
CA GLN A 151 5.78 15.09 -0.70
C GLN A 151 7.19 14.55 -0.44
N THR A 152 8.02 14.50 -1.49
CA THR A 152 9.40 13.95 -1.42
C THR A 152 10.30 14.65 -0.43
N GLU A 153 10.07 15.94 -0.17
CA GLU A 153 10.88 16.77 0.73
C GLU A 153 10.77 16.34 2.19
N ASP A 154 9.69 15.66 2.55
CA ASP A 154 9.45 15.16 3.93
C ASP A 154 10.23 13.90 4.30
N TYR A 155 11.03 13.34 3.36
CA TYR A 155 11.79 12.09 3.53
C TYR A 155 13.32 12.24 3.39
N GLN A 156 13.80 13.49 3.37
CA GLN A 156 15.26 13.76 3.37
C GLN A 156 15.86 13.67 4.76
#